data_2dd477493f16d4d4a16c2ff63cbf04be
#
_entry.id   2dd477493f16d4d4a16c2ff63cbf04be
#
_cell.length_a   1.000
_cell.length_b   1.000
_cell.length_c   1.000
_cell.angle_alpha   90.00
_cell.angle_beta   90.00
_cell.angle_gamma   90.00
#
_symmetry.space_group_name_H-M   'P 1'
#
loop_
_entity.id
_entity.type
_entity.pdbx_description
1 polymer ?
#
loop_
_entity_poly.entity_id
_entity_poly.type
_entity_poly.pdbx_seq_one_letter_code
_entity_poly.pdbx_strand_id
1 'polypeptide(L)'
;MTWPPLREELRGIEPYGAPQLDVPVQLNVNENPYGPSPACIADIATSAAEAAVTLNRYPDREFVALRAALADYLSRDTPAGIVPEQVWAANGSNEVMLQLLQAFGGPGRTAVSFAPTYSMYPEYARDTNTRWVAGRRADDFSLDLDAARDLVKTELPSVILLPSPNNPTGTALPPEAVGELCEAAGDGLVVVDEAYGEFRREGVPSALELLPSYRNLVVTRTMSKAFAGAGLRLGYLAAAPEICDAIRVVRLPYHLSAVTQAVALAALRHAPELLGKVDELRVERDALVIWLRDEGCDVADSDANFVLFGRFADRHAVWQGLLDRGVLIRETGPDGWLRVSVGTPDEMAAFRAALTDVDGERA
;
A
#
# COMPACT_ATOMS: atom_id res chain seq x y z
N MET A 1 -14.87 -31.63 -22.20
CA MET A 1 -13.56 -31.01 -22.49
C MET A 1 -12.71 -31.13 -21.24
N THR A 2 -11.56 -31.77 -21.33
CA THR A 2 -10.58 -31.81 -20.22
C THR A 2 -9.86 -30.46 -20.20
N TRP A 3 -10.02 -29.72 -19.13
CA TRP A 3 -9.25 -28.49 -18.90
C TRP A 3 -7.77 -28.81 -18.74
N PRO A 4 -6.85 -27.91 -19.15
CA PRO A 4 -5.44 -28.03 -18.79
C PRO A 4 -5.26 -28.19 -17.27
N PRO A 5 -4.27 -28.97 -16.81
CA PRO A 5 -4.07 -29.22 -15.39
C PRO A 5 -3.65 -27.90 -14.69
N LEU A 6 -4.55 -27.33 -13.92
CA LEU A 6 -4.24 -26.22 -13.02
C LEU A 6 -3.49 -26.74 -11.80
N ARG A 7 -2.52 -25.97 -11.30
CA ARG A 7 -1.84 -26.27 -10.03
C ARG A 7 -2.88 -26.51 -8.93
N GLU A 8 -2.65 -27.50 -8.07
CA GLU A 8 -3.64 -27.94 -7.08
C GLU A 8 -4.01 -26.82 -6.10
N GLU A 9 -3.02 -26.05 -5.66
CA GLU A 9 -3.16 -24.93 -4.73
C GLU A 9 -3.94 -23.74 -5.29
N LEU A 10 -4.21 -23.70 -6.60
CA LEU A 10 -5.02 -22.67 -7.25
C LEU A 10 -6.48 -23.07 -7.49
N ARG A 11 -6.82 -24.35 -7.23
CA ARG A 11 -8.16 -24.85 -7.50
C ARG A 11 -9.16 -24.30 -6.49
N GLY A 12 -10.24 -23.71 -7.00
CA GLY A 12 -11.33 -23.16 -6.17
C GLY A 12 -11.00 -21.80 -5.52
N ILE A 13 -9.86 -21.18 -5.90
CA ILE A 13 -9.57 -19.81 -5.47
C ILE A 13 -10.27 -18.83 -6.40
N GLU A 14 -11.01 -17.90 -5.81
CA GLU A 14 -11.60 -16.77 -6.53
C GLU A 14 -10.54 -15.68 -6.76
N PRO A 15 -10.59 -14.99 -7.92
CA PRO A 15 -9.67 -13.89 -8.19
C PRO A 15 -9.80 -12.78 -7.14
N TYR A 16 -8.66 -12.31 -6.62
CA TYR A 16 -8.64 -11.16 -5.74
C TYR A 16 -9.15 -9.90 -6.46
N GLY A 17 -10.05 -9.16 -5.81
CA GLY A 17 -10.54 -7.87 -6.33
C GLY A 17 -11.44 -7.15 -5.33
N ALA A 18 -11.51 -5.83 -5.48
CA ALA A 18 -12.54 -5.02 -4.84
C ALA A 18 -13.77 -4.99 -5.76
N PRO A 19 -15.00 -4.90 -5.22
CA PRO A 19 -16.16 -4.62 -6.04
C PRO A 19 -15.95 -3.34 -6.86
N GLN A 20 -16.27 -3.43 -8.18
CA GLN A 20 -16.29 -2.29 -9.10
C GLN A 20 -17.75 -2.10 -9.51
N LEU A 21 -18.44 -1.20 -8.83
CA LEU A 21 -19.84 -0.91 -9.03
C LEU A 21 -19.99 0.55 -9.47
N ASP A 22 -20.88 0.80 -10.42
CA ASP A 22 -21.18 2.16 -10.88
C ASP A 22 -22.16 2.82 -9.90
N VAL A 23 -21.61 3.53 -8.92
CA VAL A 23 -22.37 4.27 -7.91
C VAL A 23 -21.80 5.68 -7.74
N PRO A 24 -22.62 6.64 -7.27
CA PRO A 24 -22.21 8.05 -7.17
C PRO A 24 -20.99 8.28 -6.30
N VAL A 25 -20.83 7.53 -5.20
CA VAL A 25 -19.74 7.73 -4.21
C VAL A 25 -18.96 6.42 -4.02
N GLN A 26 -17.70 6.42 -4.44
CA GLN A 26 -16.83 5.24 -4.43
C GLN A 26 -15.67 5.44 -3.44
N LEU A 27 -15.81 4.88 -2.23
CA LEU A 27 -14.86 5.01 -1.12
C LEU A 27 -14.29 3.64 -0.66
N ASN A 28 -14.08 2.71 -1.61
CA ASN A 28 -13.75 1.31 -1.30
C ASN A 28 -12.31 0.89 -1.56
N VAL A 29 -11.52 1.64 -2.36
CA VAL A 29 -10.18 1.19 -2.83
C VAL A 29 -9.02 2.13 -2.47
N ASN A 30 -9.27 3.08 -1.57
CA ASN A 30 -8.25 4.01 -1.05
C ASN A 30 -7.56 4.82 -2.16
N GLU A 31 -8.32 5.26 -3.15
CA GLU A 31 -7.85 6.19 -4.17
C GLU A 31 -7.77 7.61 -3.61
N ASN A 32 -6.97 8.45 -4.24
CA ASN A 32 -7.00 9.88 -4.01
C ASN A 32 -8.10 10.49 -4.87
N PRO A 33 -9.12 11.14 -4.29
CA PRO A 33 -10.24 11.69 -5.05
C PRO A 33 -9.85 12.93 -5.89
N TYR A 34 -8.70 13.53 -5.58
CA TYR A 34 -8.22 14.72 -6.28
C TYR A 34 -7.35 14.33 -7.48
N GLY A 35 -7.80 14.62 -8.69
CA GLY A 35 -6.97 14.46 -9.89
C GLY A 35 -5.86 15.51 -9.98
N PRO A 36 -4.89 15.32 -10.88
CA PRO A 36 -3.81 16.29 -11.12
C PRO A 36 -4.36 17.59 -11.72
N SER A 37 -3.65 18.71 -11.51
CA SER A 37 -4.01 20.01 -12.08
C SER A 37 -3.89 20.04 -13.60
N PRO A 38 -4.51 21.03 -14.28
CA PRO A 38 -4.33 21.24 -15.71
C PRO A 38 -2.86 21.36 -16.13
N ALA A 39 -1.99 21.97 -15.31
CA ALA A 39 -0.57 22.09 -15.57
C ALA A 39 0.15 20.74 -15.52
N CYS A 40 -0.15 19.95 -14.50
CA CYS A 40 0.37 18.59 -14.35
C CYS A 40 -0.12 17.68 -15.50
N ILE A 41 -1.40 17.76 -15.87
CA ILE A 41 -1.97 17.02 -17.01
C ILE A 41 -1.26 17.38 -18.31
N ALA A 42 -1.01 18.67 -18.57
CA ALA A 42 -0.31 19.13 -19.77
C ALA A 42 1.14 18.59 -19.84
N ASP A 43 1.86 18.59 -18.72
CA ASP A 43 3.23 18.05 -18.64
C ASP A 43 3.24 16.53 -18.84
N ILE A 44 2.31 15.80 -18.22
CA ILE A 44 2.12 14.36 -18.42
C ILE A 44 1.84 14.05 -19.90
N ALA A 45 0.91 14.79 -20.53
CA ALA A 45 0.53 14.59 -21.93
C ALA A 45 1.74 14.83 -22.86
N THR A 46 2.49 15.90 -22.63
CA THR A 46 3.71 16.22 -23.38
C THR A 46 4.76 15.12 -23.23
N SER A 47 5.06 14.72 -21.99
CA SER A 47 6.03 13.66 -21.72
C SER A 47 5.64 12.31 -22.33
N ALA A 48 4.34 11.98 -22.30
CA ALA A 48 3.83 10.76 -22.94
C ALA A 48 3.95 10.83 -24.48
N ALA A 49 3.65 11.98 -25.09
CA ALA A 49 3.78 12.18 -26.54
C ALA A 49 5.24 12.09 -27.00
N GLU A 50 6.18 12.66 -26.24
CA GLU A 50 7.62 12.54 -26.50
C GLU A 50 8.09 11.08 -26.42
N ALA A 51 7.68 10.34 -25.41
CA ALA A 51 7.99 8.93 -25.27
C ALA A 51 7.39 8.08 -26.42
N ALA A 52 6.23 8.48 -26.94
CA ALA A 52 5.56 7.77 -28.03
C ALA A 52 6.36 7.77 -29.36
N VAL A 53 7.22 8.76 -29.58
CA VAL A 53 8.06 8.86 -30.79
C VAL A 53 8.98 7.64 -30.95
N THR A 54 9.37 7.01 -29.84
CA THR A 54 10.34 5.91 -29.83
C THR A 54 9.75 4.57 -29.41
N LEU A 55 8.41 4.42 -29.42
CA LEU A 55 7.74 3.17 -28.99
C LEU A 55 8.08 1.92 -29.81
N ASN A 56 8.67 2.10 -31.00
CA ASN A 56 9.22 0.99 -31.78
C ASN A 56 10.56 0.44 -31.23
N ARG A 57 11.07 0.98 -30.13
CA ARG A 57 12.28 0.54 -29.44
C ARG A 57 11.96 0.15 -28.01
N TYR A 58 12.73 -0.76 -27.45
CA TYR A 58 12.65 -1.08 -26.02
C TYR A 58 13.04 0.15 -25.17
N PRO A 59 12.38 0.32 -24.00
CA PRO A 59 12.68 1.42 -23.09
C PRO A 59 14.06 1.26 -22.43
N ASP A 60 14.51 2.29 -21.71
CA ASP A 60 15.62 2.15 -20.79
C ASP A 60 15.32 1.05 -19.76
N ARG A 61 16.11 -0.03 -19.82
CA ARG A 61 15.95 -1.21 -18.98
C ARG A 61 16.20 -0.95 -17.51
N GLU A 62 17.09 -0.01 -17.23
CA GLU A 62 17.50 0.38 -15.86
C GLU A 62 16.79 1.64 -15.38
N PHE A 63 15.95 2.26 -16.24
CA PHE A 63 15.17 3.48 -15.94
C PHE A 63 15.96 4.50 -15.11
N VAL A 64 17.21 4.77 -15.54
CA VAL A 64 18.21 5.54 -14.80
C VAL A 64 17.69 6.90 -14.36
N ALA A 65 17.03 7.64 -15.25
CA ALA A 65 16.48 8.96 -14.93
C ALA A 65 15.37 8.87 -13.87
N LEU A 66 14.50 7.85 -13.97
CA LEU A 66 13.42 7.65 -12.99
C LEU A 66 13.97 7.23 -11.62
N ARG A 67 14.99 6.36 -11.58
CA ARG A 67 15.66 6.00 -10.30
C ARG A 67 16.27 7.20 -9.61
N ALA A 68 16.95 8.08 -10.37
CA ALA A 68 17.50 9.31 -9.81
C ALA A 68 16.41 10.24 -9.25
N ALA A 69 15.34 10.46 -10.00
CA ALA A 69 14.22 11.30 -9.54
C ALA A 69 13.49 10.72 -8.32
N LEU A 70 13.33 9.39 -8.25
CA LEU A 70 12.76 8.71 -7.08
C LEU A 70 13.70 8.80 -5.86
N ALA A 71 15.02 8.67 -6.07
CA ALA A 71 16.02 8.84 -5.00
C ALA A 71 15.97 10.26 -4.42
N ASP A 72 15.92 11.27 -5.28
CA ASP A 72 15.77 12.67 -4.87
C ASP A 72 14.46 12.91 -4.11
N TYR A 73 13.37 12.30 -4.55
CA TYR A 73 12.07 12.38 -3.88
C TYR A 73 12.12 11.75 -2.48
N LEU A 74 12.64 10.52 -2.38
CA LEU A 74 12.72 9.79 -1.11
C LEU A 74 13.69 10.43 -0.11
N SER A 75 14.73 11.09 -0.61
CA SER A 75 15.72 11.82 0.23
C SER A 75 15.11 12.98 1.02
N ARG A 76 13.88 13.42 0.70
CA ARG A 76 13.17 14.43 1.48
C ARG A 76 12.66 13.91 2.81
N ASP A 77 12.46 12.60 2.91
CA ASP A 77 11.92 11.93 4.10
C ASP A 77 12.99 11.28 4.98
N THR A 78 14.29 11.45 4.66
CA THR A 78 15.38 10.92 5.47
C THR A 78 16.63 11.83 5.42
N PRO A 79 17.21 12.15 6.58
CA PRO A 79 18.42 12.98 6.63
C PRO A 79 19.66 12.32 5.98
N ALA A 80 19.68 10.98 5.91
CA ALA A 80 20.80 10.24 5.31
C ALA A 80 20.85 10.35 3.79
N GLY A 81 19.74 10.76 3.15
CA GLY A 81 19.59 10.75 1.71
C GLY A 81 19.48 9.34 1.14
N ILE A 82 19.02 9.24 -0.09
CA ILE A 82 18.89 7.98 -0.84
C ILE A 82 19.61 8.17 -2.17
N VAL A 83 20.43 7.21 -2.59
CA VAL A 83 21.10 7.23 -3.87
C VAL A 83 20.40 6.33 -4.89
N PRO A 84 20.55 6.58 -6.21
CA PRO A 84 19.84 5.82 -7.25
C PRO A 84 20.09 4.31 -7.20
N GLU A 85 21.24 3.87 -6.72
CA GLU A 85 21.61 2.45 -6.56
C GLU A 85 20.73 1.73 -5.51
N GLN A 86 20.19 2.48 -4.56
CA GLN A 86 19.28 1.99 -3.52
C GLN A 86 17.81 1.92 -3.98
N VAL A 87 17.49 2.40 -5.18
CA VAL A 87 16.10 2.49 -5.65
C VAL A 87 15.82 1.45 -6.73
N TRP A 88 14.66 0.81 -6.62
CA TRP A 88 14.07 -0.04 -7.65
C TRP A 88 12.61 0.36 -7.87
N ALA A 89 12.09 0.16 -9.10
CA ALA A 89 10.69 0.44 -9.43
C ALA A 89 10.09 -0.66 -10.32
N ALA A 90 8.75 -0.83 -10.22
CA ALA A 90 8.01 -1.84 -10.99
C ALA A 90 6.55 -1.39 -11.22
N ASN A 91 5.74 -2.22 -11.91
CA ASN A 91 4.35 -1.90 -12.26
C ASN A 91 3.41 -1.97 -11.04
N GLY A 92 3.54 -0.98 -10.15
CA GLY A 92 2.89 -0.89 -8.86
C GLY A 92 3.65 -1.65 -7.76
N SER A 93 3.35 -1.32 -6.50
CA SER A 93 3.96 -2.00 -5.34
C SER A 93 3.68 -3.51 -5.33
N ASN A 94 2.59 -3.96 -5.96
CA ASN A 94 2.27 -5.39 -6.08
C ASN A 94 3.35 -6.14 -6.85
N GLU A 95 3.86 -5.61 -7.97
CA GLU A 95 4.96 -6.24 -8.70
C GLU A 95 6.27 -6.14 -7.92
N VAL A 96 6.51 -5.04 -7.21
CA VAL A 96 7.66 -4.92 -6.30
C VAL A 96 7.64 -6.03 -5.25
N MET A 97 6.50 -6.25 -4.57
CA MET A 97 6.34 -7.32 -3.58
C MET A 97 6.54 -8.71 -4.19
N LEU A 98 5.97 -8.95 -5.37
CA LEU A 98 6.15 -10.22 -6.07
C LEU A 98 7.63 -10.47 -6.41
N GLN A 99 8.35 -9.46 -6.92
CA GLN A 99 9.78 -9.58 -7.23
C GLN A 99 10.62 -9.83 -5.96
N LEU A 100 10.28 -9.20 -4.83
CA LEU A 100 10.93 -9.47 -3.54
C LEU A 100 10.72 -10.94 -3.12
N LEU A 101 9.50 -11.45 -3.21
CA LEU A 101 9.23 -12.86 -2.87
C LEU A 101 9.79 -13.85 -3.90
N GLN A 102 9.94 -13.46 -5.16
CA GLN A 102 10.65 -14.27 -6.17
C GLN A 102 12.16 -14.36 -5.88
N ALA A 103 12.75 -13.29 -5.35
CA ALA A 103 14.18 -13.25 -5.04
C ALA A 103 14.50 -13.88 -3.67
N PHE A 104 13.68 -13.63 -2.65
CA PHE A 104 13.96 -13.97 -1.26
C PHE A 104 13.02 -15.01 -0.66
N GLY A 105 11.86 -15.27 -1.26
CA GLY A 105 10.93 -16.36 -0.94
C GLY A 105 11.22 -17.65 -1.69
N GLY A 106 10.19 -18.48 -1.90
CA GLY A 106 10.27 -19.72 -2.67
C GLY A 106 10.10 -20.98 -1.83
N PRO A 107 10.19 -22.16 -2.46
CA PRO A 107 10.03 -23.44 -1.77
C PRO A 107 11.00 -23.62 -0.60
N GLY A 108 10.47 -24.05 0.55
CA GLY A 108 11.26 -24.24 1.77
C GLY A 108 11.55 -22.96 2.55
N ARG A 109 11.07 -21.81 2.08
CA ARG A 109 11.19 -20.49 2.74
C ARG A 109 9.85 -20.04 3.33
N THR A 110 9.91 -19.13 4.30
CA THR A 110 8.73 -18.64 5.01
C THR A 110 8.62 -17.11 4.88
N ALA A 111 7.41 -16.63 4.63
CA ALA A 111 7.03 -15.23 4.75
C ALA A 111 6.10 -15.04 5.95
N VAL A 112 6.35 -14.00 6.76
CA VAL A 112 5.58 -13.65 7.96
C VAL A 112 4.96 -12.26 7.82
N SER A 113 3.75 -12.08 8.34
CA SER A 113 3.16 -10.78 8.65
C SER A 113 2.22 -10.90 9.85
N PHE A 114 1.54 -9.81 10.25
CA PHE A 114 0.71 -9.77 11.47
C PHE A 114 -0.71 -9.31 11.14
N ALA A 115 -1.67 -10.25 11.25
CA ALA A 115 -3.07 -10.03 10.92
C ALA A 115 -3.82 -9.19 11.98
N PRO A 116 -4.78 -8.32 11.59
CA PRO A 116 -5.15 -8.05 10.19
C PRO A 116 -4.06 -7.29 9.44
N THR A 117 -3.83 -7.66 8.18
CA THR A 117 -2.79 -7.13 7.30
C THR A 117 -3.28 -7.03 5.87
N TYR A 118 -2.44 -6.57 4.95
CA TYR A 118 -2.81 -6.45 3.54
C TYR A 118 -3.08 -7.82 2.92
N SER A 119 -4.28 -7.98 2.39
CA SER A 119 -4.82 -9.26 1.93
C SER A 119 -4.12 -9.86 0.71
N MET A 120 -3.27 -9.10 0.01
CA MET A 120 -2.46 -9.62 -1.09
C MET A 120 -1.18 -10.36 -0.64
N TYR A 121 -0.73 -10.20 0.60
CA TYR A 121 0.51 -10.83 1.05
C TYR A 121 0.48 -12.38 0.99
N PRO A 122 -0.58 -13.05 1.47
CA PRO A 122 -0.70 -14.50 1.28
C PRO A 122 -0.77 -14.92 -0.21
N GLU A 123 -1.35 -14.06 -1.08
CA GLU A 123 -1.41 -14.31 -2.52
C GLU A 123 0.01 -14.35 -3.14
N TYR A 124 0.86 -13.36 -2.81
CA TYR A 124 2.25 -13.37 -3.28
C TYR A 124 3.04 -14.57 -2.75
N ALA A 125 2.84 -14.94 -1.49
CA ALA A 125 3.48 -16.11 -0.89
C ALA A 125 3.05 -17.41 -1.61
N ARG A 126 1.75 -17.58 -1.87
CA ARG A 126 1.22 -18.69 -2.65
C ARG A 126 1.80 -18.73 -4.06
N ASP A 127 1.84 -17.60 -4.76
CA ASP A 127 2.27 -17.52 -6.14
C ASP A 127 3.76 -17.80 -6.33
N THR A 128 4.54 -17.63 -5.26
CA THR A 128 5.98 -17.95 -5.22
C THR A 128 6.31 -19.27 -4.51
N ASN A 129 5.30 -20.06 -4.11
CA ASN A 129 5.46 -21.27 -3.30
C ASN A 129 6.24 -21.01 -1.98
N THR A 130 6.04 -19.85 -1.39
CA THR A 130 6.57 -19.46 -0.08
C THR A 130 5.57 -19.84 1.00
N ARG A 131 6.02 -20.47 2.09
CA ARG A 131 5.13 -20.76 3.23
C ARG A 131 4.69 -19.45 3.89
N TRP A 132 3.38 -19.28 4.03
CA TRP A 132 2.79 -18.11 4.68
C TRP A 132 2.50 -18.39 6.15
N VAL A 133 2.90 -17.47 7.04
CA VAL A 133 2.58 -17.48 8.46
C VAL A 133 2.07 -16.11 8.87
N ALA A 134 0.90 -16.08 9.53
CA ALA A 134 0.30 -14.87 10.05
C ALA A 134 0.36 -14.87 11.59
N GLY A 135 1.13 -13.96 12.16
CA GLY A 135 1.02 -13.56 13.55
C GLY A 135 -0.25 -12.74 13.80
N ARG A 136 -0.44 -12.25 15.01
CA ARG A 136 -1.61 -11.45 15.40
C ARG A 136 -1.19 -10.07 15.85
N ARG A 137 -2.05 -9.09 15.57
CA ARG A 137 -2.04 -7.78 16.24
C ARG A 137 -2.91 -7.85 17.50
N ALA A 138 -2.69 -6.95 18.45
CA ALA A 138 -3.55 -6.77 19.61
C ALA A 138 -4.96 -6.25 19.21
N ASP A 139 -5.87 -6.19 20.15
CA ASP A 139 -7.27 -5.77 19.91
C ASP A 139 -7.39 -4.30 19.49
N ASP A 140 -6.41 -3.47 19.84
CA ASP A 140 -6.24 -2.08 19.41
C ASP A 140 -5.46 -1.95 18.09
N PHE A 141 -5.13 -3.07 17.46
CA PHE A 141 -4.34 -3.19 16.23
C PHE A 141 -2.86 -2.82 16.37
N SER A 142 -2.36 -2.56 17.56
CA SER A 142 -0.93 -2.43 17.82
C SER A 142 -0.20 -3.76 17.61
N LEU A 143 1.11 -3.72 17.49
CA LEU A 143 1.96 -4.90 17.38
C LEU A 143 2.57 -5.21 18.75
N ASP A 144 2.24 -6.37 19.32
CA ASP A 144 2.95 -6.92 20.48
C ASP A 144 4.35 -7.35 20.03
N LEU A 145 5.35 -6.58 20.40
CA LEU A 145 6.73 -6.78 19.95
C LEU A 145 7.37 -8.05 20.53
N ASP A 146 7.04 -8.43 21.75
CA ASP A 146 7.56 -9.66 22.35
C ASP A 146 7.02 -10.87 21.59
N ALA A 147 5.71 -10.94 21.38
CA ALA A 147 5.09 -12.00 20.60
C ALA A 147 5.56 -12.01 19.13
N ALA A 148 5.77 -10.83 18.53
CA ALA A 148 6.28 -10.72 17.16
C ALA A 148 7.71 -11.24 17.03
N ARG A 149 8.60 -10.88 17.94
CA ARG A 149 9.98 -11.38 17.97
C ARG A 149 10.05 -12.89 18.21
N ASP A 150 9.21 -13.41 19.10
CA ASP A 150 9.16 -14.84 19.38
C ASP A 150 8.68 -15.63 18.15
N LEU A 151 7.69 -15.11 17.41
CA LEU A 151 7.25 -15.69 16.16
C LEU A 151 8.38 -15.68 15.12
N VAL A 152 9.07 -14.55 14.94
CA VAL A 152 10.19 -14.42 14.00
C VAL A 152 11.33 -15.39 14.34
N LYS A 153 11.70 -15.52 15.61
CA LYS A 153 12.73 -16.46 16.07
C LYS A 153 12.33 -17.93 15.89
N THR A 154 11.05 -18.23 16.01
CA THR A 154 10.53 -19.60 15.85
C THR A 154 10.43 -19.99 14.38
N GLU A 155 9.91 -19.10 13.55
CA GLU A 155 9.61 -19.37 12.13
C GLU A 155 10.80 -19.16 11.21
N LEU A 156 11.83 -18.41 11.65
CA LEU A 156 13.03 -18.04 10.90
C LEU A 156 12.68 -17.59 9.47
N PRO A 157 11.82 -16.57 9.30
CA PRO A 157 11.31 -16.18 8.01
C PRO A 157 12.42 -15.62 7.12
N SER A 158 12.36 -15.93 5.83
CA SER A 158 13.18 -15.27 4.82
C SER A 158 12.69 -13.88 4.47
N VAL A 159 11.37 -13.62 4.69
CA VAL A 159 10.75 -12.31 4.44
C VAL A 159 9.70 -12.02 5.52
N ILE A 160 9.77 -10.81 6.11
CA ILE A 160 8.75 -10.26 7.00
C ILE A 160 8.09 -9.08 6.26
N LEU A 161 6.76 -9.07 6.16
CA LEU A 161 5.99 -8.02 5.50
C LEU A 161 5.25 -7.18 6.54
N LEU A 162 5.59 -5.90 6.63
CA LEU A 162 5.10 -4.95 7.64
C LEU A 162 4.44 -3.74 6.96
N PRO A 163 3.12 -3.71 6.74
CA PRO A 163 2.47 -2.52 6.23
C PRO A 163 2.42 -1.42 7.32
N SER A 164 2.91 -0.23 6.99
CA SER A 164 2.95 0.93 7.90
C SER A 164 2.85 2.25 7.12
N PRO A 165 1.69 2.91 7.14
CA PRO A 165 0.42 2.54 7.80
C PRO A 165 -0.19 1.24 7.30
N ASN A 166 -0.73 0.46 8.22
CA ASN A 166 -1.30 -0.85 7.93
C ASN A 166 -2.64 -0.76 7.17
N ASN A 167 -2.88 -1.65 6.25
CA ASN A 167 -4.19 -1.86 5.63
C ASN A 167 -4.74 -3.23 6.14
N PRO A 168 -5.92 -3.29 6.80
CA PRO A 168 -7.00 -2.30 6.77
C PRO A 168 -7.08 -1.33 7.96
N THR A 169 -6.21 -1.39 8.96
CA THR A 169 -6.39 -0.68 10.24
C THR A 169 -6.00 0.81 10.17
N GLY A 170 -5.12 1.19 9.26
CA GLY A 170 -4.58 2.56 9.19
C GLY A 170 -3.42 2.81 10.17
N THR A 171 -3.15 1.90 11.11
CA THR A 171 -2.15 2.10 12.17
C THR A 171 -0.72 2.09 11.65
N ALA A 172 0.10 3.07 12.04
CA ALA A 172 1.53 3.08 11.78
C ALA A 172 2.30 2.27 12.81
N LEU A 173 3.47 1.75 12.42
CA LEU A 173 4.42 1.11 13.33
C LEU A 173 5.45 2.16 13.82
N PRO A 174 5.82 2.14 15.10
CA PRO A 174 6.92 2.95 15.58
C PRO A 174 8.26 2.42 15.01
N PRO A 175 9.24 3.30 14.76
CA PRO A 175 10.55 2.92 14.22
C PRO A 175 11.26 1.84 15.04
N GLU A 176 11.11 1.90 16.36
CA GLU A 176 11.68 0.94 17.30
C GLU A 176 11.20 -0.49 17.00
N ALA A 177 9.89 -0.64 16.68
CA ALA A 177 9.33 -1.93 16.32
C ALA A 177 9.93 -2.48 15.03
N VAL A 178 10.17 -1.62 14.05
CA VAL A 178 10.82 -2.00 12.78
C VAL A 178 12.26 -2.42 13.05
N GLY A 179 13.00 -1.65 13.84
CA GLY A 179 14.39 -1.95 14.19
C GLY A 179 14.53 -3.29 14.92
N GLU A 180 13.71 -3.54 15.94
CA GLU A 180 13.71 -4.80 16.69
C GLU A 180 13.40 -6.01 15.80
N LEU A 181 12.50 -5.85 14.82
CA LEU A 181 12.19 -6.92 13.87
C LEU A 181 13.33 -7.11 12.84
N CYS A 182 14.05 -6.07 12.44
CA CYS A 182 15.25 -6.19 11.61
C CYS A 182 16.35 -6.98 12.34
N GLU A 183 16.54 -6.74 13.63
CA GLU A 183 17.50 -7.48 14.46
C GLU A 183 17.05 -8.94 14.66
N ALA A 184 15.78 -9.16 14.97
CA ALA A 184 15.24 -10.50 15.21
C ALA A 184 15.23 -11.38 13.92
N ALA A 185 15.09 -10.76 12.75
CA ALA A 185 15.09 -11.46 11.47
C ALA A 185 16.49 -11.99 11.06
N GLY A 186 17.57 -11.42 11.62
CA GLY A 186 18.94 -11.81 11.24
C GLY A 186 19.19 -11.61 9.74
N ASP A 187 19.35 -12.72 8.99
CA ASP A 187 19.52 -12.68 7.54
C ASP A 187 18.19 -12.57 6.75
N GLY A 188 17.05 -12.60 7.43
CA GLY A 188 15.74 -12.44 6.83
C GLY A 188 15.47 -10.99 6.41
N LEU A 189 14.79 -10.81 5.28
CA LEU A 189 14.42 -9.51 4.77
C LEU A 189 13.22 -8.94 5.54
N VAL A 190 13.29 -7.67 5.95
CA VAL A 190 12.16 -6.94 6.54
C VAL A 190 11.68 -5.90 5.54
N VAL A 191 10.44 -6.03 5.10
CA VAL A 191 9.82 -5.15 4.11
C VAL A 191 8.76 -4.30 4.81
N VAL A 192 9.02 -3.00 4.95
CA VAL A 192 8.04 -2.03 5.42
C VAL A 192 7.31 -1.47 4.21
N ASP A 193 6.01 -1.78 4.13
CA ASP A 193 5.15 -1.31 3.03
C ASP A 193 4.52 0.04 3.42
N GLU A 194 5.13 1.11 2.94
CA GLU A 194 4.66 2.48 3.12
C GLU A 194 3.78 2.96 1.96
N ALA A 195 2.88 2.10 1.45
CA ALA A 195 1.93 2.50 0.40
C ALA A 195 1.07 3.72 0.79
N TYR A 196 0.94 4.00 2.07
CA TYR A 196 0.23 5.16 2.64
C TYR A 196 1.18 6.10 3.39
N GLY A 197 2.49 6.01 3.14
CA GLY A 197 3.53 6.72 3.87
C GLY A 197 3.36 8.25 3.87
N GLU A 198 2.87 8.83 2.79
CA GLU A 198 2.65 10.27 2.66
C GLU A 198 1.47 10.78 3.49
N PHE A 199 0.55 9.91 3.94
CA PHE A 199 -0.63 10.29 4.77
C PHE A 199 -0.36 10.26 6.27
N ARG A 200 0.82 9.84 6.71
CA ARG A 200 1.17 9.81 8.14
C ARG A 200 0.95 11.16 8.80
N ARG A 201 0.54 11.13 10.07
CA ARG A 201 0.47 12.33 10.90
C ARG A 201 1.85 12.95 11.07
N GLU A 202 1.87 14.23 11.33
CA GLU A 202 3.10 14.95 11.68
C GLU A 202 3.79 14.27 12.88
N GLY A 203 5.10 14.13 12.82
CA GLY A 203 5.90 13.46 13.85
C GLY A 203 5.96 11.93 13.76
N VAL A 204 5.22 11.28 12.85
CA VAL A 204 5.38 9.84 12.57
C VAL A 204 6.45 9.66 11.50
N PRO A 205 7.65 9.12 11.85
CA PRO A 205 8.77 9.03 10.93
C PRO A 205 8.57 7.94 9.86
N SER A 206 9.35 8.04 8.79
CA SER A 206 9.45 6.97 7.78
C SER A 206 10.45 5.91 8.21
N ALA A 207 10.18 4.66 7.84
CA ALA A 207 11.17 3.59 7.95
C ALA A 207 12.41 3.83 7.05
N LEU A 208 12.37 4.77 6.10
CA LEU A 208 13.52 5.23 5.33
C LEU A 208 14.67 5.74 6.22
N GLU A 209 14.35 6.31 7.39
CA GLU A 209 15.36 6.78 8.35
C GLU A 209 16.22 5.65 8.92
N LEU A 210 15.71 4.41 8.90
CA LEU A 210 16.37 3.23 9.42
C LEU A 210 17.28 2.51 8.39
N LEU A 211 17.17 2.84 7.10
CA LEU A 211 17.94 2.18 6.03
C LEU A 211 19.47 2.20 6.27
N PRO A 212 20.08 3.28 6.79
CA PRO A 212 21.51 3.27 7.09
C PRO A 212 21.93 2.28 8.18
N SER A 213 21.01 1.91 9.07
CA SER A 213 21.27 1.05 10.24
C SER A 213 20.99 -0.43 9.94
N TYR A 214 20.09 -0.75 8.99
CA TYR A 214 19.65 -2.11 8.75
C TYR A 214 19.75 -2.48 7.27
N ARG A 215 20.74 -3.31 6.92
CA ARG A 215 20.98 -3.75 5.52
C ARG A 215 19.91 -4.71 4.98
N ASN A 216 19.16 -5.34 5.86
CA ASN A 216 18.06 -6.25 5.55
C ASN A 216 16.69 -5.53 5.50
N LEU A 217 16.67 -4.21 5.62
CA LEU A 217 15.46 -3.40 5.52
C LEU A 217 15.17 -3.01 4.06
N VAL A 218 13.91 -3.12 3.69
CA VAL A 218 13.34 -2.60 2.44
C VAL A 218 12.15 -1.72 2.79
N VAL A 219 12.06 -0.55 2.19
CA VAL A 219 10.88 0.33 2.30
C VAL A 219 10.24 0.45 0.94
N THR A 220 8.96 0.05 0.82
CA THR A 220 8.22 0.15 -0.45
C THR A 220 7.23 1.30 -0.43
N ARG A 221 7.01 1.92 -1.59
CA ARG A 221 6.04 2.99 -1.81
C ARG A 221 5.32 2.84 -3.15
N THR A 222 4.31 3.66 -3.39
CA THR A 222 3.52 3.64 -4.62
C THR A 222 3.03 5.03 -5.01
N MET A 223 2.96 5.30 -6.31
CA MET A 223 2.26 6.49 -6.81
C MET A 223 0.74 6.34 -6.86
N SER A 224 0.21 5.14 -6.54
CA SER A 224 -1.23 4.86 -6.65
C SER A 224 -2.08 5.63 -5.66
N LYS A 225 -1.51 6.17 -4.57
CA LYS A 225 -2.24 6.79 -3.46
C LYS A 225 -2.01 8.30 -3.39
N ALA A 226 -0.95 8.78 -2.78
CA ALA A 226 -0.68 10.20 -2.59
C ALA A 226 -0.54 10.96 -3.91
N PHE A 227 0.08 10.37 -4.93
CA PHE A 227 0.27 10.97 -6.25
C PHE A 227 -0.96 10.91 -7.17
N ALA A 228 -2.12 10.44 -6.70
CA ALA A 228 -3.31 10.23 -7.53
C ALA A 228 -3.03 9.43 -8.83
N GLY A 229 -1.99 8.59 -8.79
CA GLY A 229 -1.46 7.84 -9.93
C GLY A 229 -1.88 6.37 -9.96
N ALA A 230 -3.09 6.02 -9.48
CA ALA A 230 -3.55 4.63 -9.45
C ALA A 230 -3.53 3.99 -10.85
N GLY A 231 -3.93 4.72 -11.87
CA GLY A 231 -3.91 4.29 -13.28
C GLY A 231 -2.51 4.25 -13.90
N LEU A 232 -1.51 4.93 -13.34
CA LEU A 232 -0.13 4.92 -13.81
C LEU A 232 0.57 3.58 -13.59
N ARG A 233 0.17 2.85 -12.57
CA ARG A 233 0.77 1.58 -12.16
C ARG A 233 2.26 1.69 -11.89
N LEU A 234 2.70 2.60 -11.02
CA LEU A 234 4.07 2.68 -10.54
C LEU A 234 4.18 2.46 -9.04
N GLY A 235 5.01 1.49 -8.63
CA GLY A 235 5.50 1.28 -7.28
C GLY A 235 7.02 1.27 -7.26
N TYR A 236 7.61 1.54 -6.13
CA TYR A 236 9.06 1.60 -5.97
C TYR A 236 9.47 1.21 -4.55
N LEU A 237 10.75 0.92 -4.39
CA LEU A 237 11.36 0.66 -3.09
C LEU A 237 12.68 1.41 -2.93
N ALA A 238 13.09 1.55 -1.67
CA ALA A 238 14.45 1.86 -1.29
C ALA A 238 14.99 0.74 -0.38
N ALA A 239 16.23 0.32 -0.65
CA ALA A 239 16.91 -0.75 0.08
C ALA A 239 18.44 -0.67 -0.10
N ALA A 240 19.18 -1.57 0.53
CA ALA A 240 20.60 -1.76 0.21
C ALA A 240 20.78 -2.11 -1.29
N PRO A 241 21.84 -1.61 -1.96
CA PRO A 241 22.06 -1.86 -3.39
C PRO A 241 22.05 -3.35 -3.76
N GLU A 242 22.55 -4.21 -2.89
CA GLU A 242 22.60 -5.67 -3.10
C GLU A 242 21.21 -6.30 -3.19
N ILE A 243 20.20 -5.73 -2.51
CA ILE A 243 18.80 -6.15 -2.62
C ILE A 243 18.24 -5.73 -3.98
N CYS A 244 18.52 -4.50 -4.42
CA CYS A 244 18.15 -4.06 -5.77
C CYS A 244 18.79 -4.93 -6.87
N ASP A 245 20.04 -5.35 -6.68
CA ASP A 245 20.73 -6.25 -7.61
C ASP A 245 20.11 -7.65 -7.63
N ALA A 246 19.67 -8.16 -6.48
CA ALA A 246 18.97 -9.44 -6.43
C ALA A 246 17.63 -9.39 -7.18
N ILE A 247 16.88 -8.29 -7.07
CA ILE A 247 15.62 -8.08 -7.81
C ILE A 247 15.87 -8.05 -9.32
N ARG A 248 16.98 -7.48 -9.80
CA ARG A 248 17.35 -7.46 -11.22
C ARG A 248 17.48 -8.87 -11.83
N VAL A 249 17.78 -9.88 -11.00
CA VAL A 249 17.89 -11.28 -11.47
C VAL A 249 16.53 -11.87 -11.83
N VAL A 250 15.49 -11.52 -11.06
CA VAL A 250 14.14 -12.12 -11.19
C VAL A 250 13.18 -11.29 -12.04
N ARG A 251 13.45 -10.00 -12.20
CA ARG A 251 12.58 -9.12 -12.98
C ARG A 251 12.47 -9.55 -14.45
N LEU A 252 11.33 -9.32 -15.06
CA LEU A 252 11.21 -9.43 -16.51
C LEU A 252 11.99 -8.29 -17.20
N PRO A 253 12.72 -8.56 -18.29
CA PRO A 253 13.44 -7.51 -18.99
C PRO A 253 12.47 -6.45 -19.53
N TYR A 254 12.87 -5.17 -19.44
CA TYR A 254 12.08 -4.03 -19.95
C TYR A 254 10.67 -3.90 -19.34
N HIS A 255 10.49 -4.31 -18.10
CA HIS A 255 9.19 -4.40 -17.43
C HIS A 255 8.46 -3.03 -17.30
N LEU A 256 9.19 -1.90 -17.17
CA LEU A 256 8.61 -0.56 -17.17
C LEU A 256 8.61 0.05 -18.57
N SER A 257 7.43 0.37 -19.09
CA SER A 257 7.30 0.99 -20.43
C SER A 257 7.93 2.39 -20.48
N ALA A 258 8.32 2.83 -21.68
CA ALA A 258 8.82 4.19 -21.89
C ALA A 258 7.79 5.26 -21.47
N VAL A 259 6.51 5.01 -21.71
CA VAL A 259 5.42 5.92 -21.33
C VAL A 259 5.28 5.97 -19.79
N THR A 260 5.31 4.83 -19.10
CA THR A 260 5.27 4.80 -17.63
C THR A 260 6.43 5.58 -17.03
N GLN A 261 7.66 5.39 -17.55
CA GLN A 261 8.82 6.12 -17.06
C GLN A 261 8.67 7.64 -17.27
N ALA A 262 8.24 8.07 -18.45
CA ALA A 262 8.07 9.49 -18.80
C ALA A 262 6.96 10.17 -17.96
N VAL A 263 5.82 9.52 -17.82
CA VAL A 263 4.68 10.03 -17.02
C VAL A 263 5.04 10.10 -15.54
N ALA A 264 5.76 9.12 -15.02
CA ALA A 264 6.21 9.12 -13.62
C ALA A 264 7.20 10.28 -13.35
N LEU A 265 8.12 10.54 -14.27
CA LEU A 265 9.02 11.70 -14.20
C LEU A 265 8.25 13.03 -14.20
N ALA A 266 7.22 13.15 -15.05
CA ALA A 266 6.33 14.31 -15.05
C ALA A 266 5.61 14.47 -13.69
N ALA A 267 5.01 13.41 -13.17
CA ALA A 267 4.33 13.44 -11.87
C ALA A 267 5.29 13.85 -10.72
N LEU A 268 6.54 13.37 -10.73
CA LEU A 268 7.55 13.74 -9.73
C LEU A 268 7.93 15.23 -9.78
N ARG A 269 7.93 15.86 -10.97
CA ARG A 269 8.12 17.31 -11.07
C ARG A 269 7.00 18.10 -10.40
N HIS A 270 5.80 17.54 -10.39
CA HIS A 270 4.60 18.12 -9.76
C HIS A 270 4.34 17.58 -8.34
N ALA A 271 5.29 16.85 -7.72
CA ALA A 271 5.11 16.26 -6.40
C ALA A 271 4.63 17.26 -5.33
N PRO A 272 5.15 18.52 -5.22
CA PRO A 272 4.66 19.46 -4.21
C PRO A 272 3.16 19.79 -4.34
N GLU A 273 2.66 19.89 -5.57
CA GLU A 273 1.24 20.13 -5.84
C GLU A 273 0.38 18.92 -5.48
N LEU A 274 0.76 17.73 -5.96
CA LEU A 274 0.03 16.49 -5.71
C LEU A 274 -0.01 16.14 -4.22
N LEU A 275 1.10 16.36 -3.51
CA LEU A 275 1.19 16.14 -2.07
C LEU A 275 0.46 17.20 -1.25
N GLY A 276 0.26 18.41 -1.77
CA GLY A 276 -0.56 19.43 -1.12
C GLY A 276 -2.00 18.97 -0.88
N LYS A 277 -2.54 18.07 -1.73
CA LYS A 277 -3.87 17.47 -1.52
C LYS A 277 -3.89 16.38 -0.44
N VAL A 278 -2.76 15.84 -0.08
CA VAL A 278 -2.65 14.88 1.05
C VAL A 278 -3.00 15.55 2.38
N ASP A 279 -2.63 16.82 2.55
CA ASP A 279 -2.94 17.56 3.78
C ASP A 279 -4.45 17.79 3.94
N GLU A 280 -5.17 18.05 2.84
CA GLU A 280 -6.64 18.13 2.86
C GLU A 280 -7.26 16.79 3.30
N LEU A 281 -6.74 15.68 2.78
CA LEU A 281 -7.20 14.34 3.13
C LEU A 281 -6.86 13.96 4.58
N ARG A 282 -5.73 14.41 5.12
CA ARG A 282 -5.40 14.22 6.55
C ARG A 282 -6.39 14.93 7.46
N VAL A 283 -6.72 16.18 7.15
CA VAL A 283 -7.71 16.97 7.92
C VAL A 283 -9.07 16.28 7.87
N GLU A 284 -9.54 15.86 6.70
CA GLU A 284 -10.84 15.19 6.56
C GLU A 284 -10.84 13.81 7.25
N ARG A 285 -9.74 13.05 7.19
CA ARG A 285 -9.59 11.80 7.95
C ARG A 285 -9.76 12.02 9.44
N ASP A 286 -9.05 13.00 9.99
CA ASP A 286 -9.08 13.25 11.43
C ASP A 286 -10.46 13.73 11.89
N ALA A 287 -11.14 14.55 11.08
CA ALA A 287 -12.53 14.94 11.31
C ALA A 287 -13.49 13.72 11.21
N LEU A 288 -13.26 12.82 10.27
CA LEU A 288 -14.03 11.57 10.14
C LEU A 288 -13.88 10.66 11.35
N VAL A 289 -12.65 10.50 11.86
CA VAL A 289 -12.39 9.68 13.06
C VAL A 289 -13.15 10.22 14.28
N ILE A 290 -13.15 11.54 14.47
CA ILE A 290 -13.89 12.19 15.57
C ILE A 290 -15.38 11.92 15.40
N TRP A 291 -15.93 12.21 14.21
CA TRP A 291 -17.36 12.06 13.94
C TRP A 291 -17.83 10.60 14.14
N LEU A 292 -17.11 9.61 13.63
CA LEU A 292 -17.47 8.19 13.82
C LEU A 292 -17.48 7.77 15.29
N ARG A 293 -16.57 8.32 16.12
CA ARG A 293 -16.56 8.09 17.57
C ARG A 293 -17.76 8.74 18.26
N ASP A 294 -18.13 9.95 17.82
CA ASP A 294 -19.30 10.66 18.36
C ASP A 294 -20.62 9.92 18.00
N GLU A 295 -20.67 9.24 16.86
CA GLU A 295 -21.77 8.33 16.47
C GLU A 295 -21.72 6.96 17.20
N GLY A 296 -20.76 6.76 18.12
CA GLY A 296 -20.67 5.55 18.93
C GLY A 296 -19.96 4.35 18.27
N CYS A 297 -19.30 4.54 17.14
CA CYS A 297 -18.49 3.50 16.50
C CYS A 297 -17.16 3.30 17.20
N ASP A 298 -16.68 2.06 17.29
CA ASP A 298 -15.27 1.78 17.52
C ASP A 298 -14.47 2.20 16.28
N VAL A 299 -13.35 2.90 16.46
CA VAL A 299 -12.56 3.45 15.34
C VAL A 299 -11.08 3.19 15.59
N ALA A 300 -10.41 2.57 14.64
CA ALA A 300 -8.95 2.44 14.65
C ALA A 300 -8.28 3.79 14.36
N ASP A 301 -7.20 4.10 15.08
CA ASP A 301 -6.38 5.27 14.77
C ASP A 301 -5.71 5.08 13.40
N SER A 302 -5.91 6.06 12.52
CA SER A 302 -5.42 5.96 11.15
C SER A 302 -4.36 7.01 10.82
N ASP A 303 -3.28 6.56 10.21
CA ASP A 303 -2.24 7.33 9.54
C ASP A 303 -2.29 7.15 8.02
N ALA A 304 -3.40 6.62 7.48
CA ALA A 304 -3.63 6.37 6.05
C ALA A 304 -4.70 7.32 5.49
N ASN A 305 -5.09 7.13 4.23
CA ASN A 305 -6.21 7.83 3.59
C ASN A 305 -7.54 7.05 3.70
N PHE A 306 -7.73 6.32 4.78
CA PHE A 306 -8.95 5.56 5.08
C PHE A 306 -9.09 5.36 6.58
N VAL A 307 -10.28 4.98 7.03
CA VAL A 307 -10.59 4.69 8.43
C VAL A 307 -11.24 3.32 8.52
N LEU A 308 -10.78 2.49 9.46
CA LEU A 308 -11.41 1.23 9.85
C LEU A 308 -12.32 1.51 11.05
N PHE A 309 -13.60 1.14 10.97
CA PHE A 309 -14.61 1.44 11.98
C PHE A 309 -15.62 0.29 12.11
N GLY A 310 -16.33 0.23 13.22
CA GLY A 310 -17.28 -0.86 13.55
C GLY A 310 -17.52 -0.85 15.05
N ARG A 311 -17.75 -1.88 15.64
CA ARG A 311 -18.03 -3.29 15.59
C ARG A 311 -19.52 -3.55 15.36
N PHE A 312 -19.94 -3.67 14.17
CA PHE A 312 -21.34 -3.92 13.82
C PHE A 312 -21.68 -5.39 14.06
N ALA A 313 -22.87 -5.66 14.60
CA ALA A 313 -23.37 -7.03 14.75
C ALA A 313 -23.58 -7.71 13.37
N ASP A 314 -23.99 -6.94 12.37
CA ASP A 314 -24.11 -7.35 10.98
C ASP A 314 -23.49 -6.28 10.08
N ARG A 315 -22.17 -6.39 9.86
CA ARG A 315 -21.43 -5.46 8.98
C ARG A 315 -21.91 -5.51 7.54
N HIS A 316 -22.38 -6.69 7.08
CA HIS A 316 -22.85 -6.82 5.70
C HIS A 316 -24.12 -6.03 5.47
N ALA A 317 -25.05 -6.06 6.42
CA ALA A 317 -26.27 -5.25 6.34
C ALA A 317 -25.98 -3.74 6.40
N VAL A 318 -24.95 -3.27 7.13
CA VAL A 318 -24.50 -1.87 7.09
C VAL A 318 -23.90 -1.54 5.71
N TRP A 319 -23.01 -2.39 5.21
CA TRP A 319 -22.38 -2.22 3.91
C TRP A 319 -23.43 -2.17 2.79
N GLN A 320 -24.42 -3.09 2.80
CA GLN A 320 -25.50 -3.11 1.81
C GLN A 320 -26.38 -1.87 1.94
N GLY A 321 -26.73 -1.44 3.14
CA GLY A 321 -27.52 -0.23 3.37
C GLY A 321 -26.85 1.05 2.85
N LEU A 322 -25.50 1.15 2.98
CA LEU A 322 -24.73 2.22 2.38
C LEU A 322 -24.73 2.14 0.84
N LEU A 323 -24.54 0.95 0.30
CA LEU A 323 -24.58 0.70 -1.15
C LEU A 323 -25.93 1.07 -1.76
N ASP A 324 -27.04 0.71 -1.11
CA ASP A 324 -28.40 1.04 -1.55
C ASP A 324 -28.66 2.56 -1.59
N ARG A 325 -27.86 3.33 -0.83
CA ARG A 325 -27.85 4.80 -0.82
C ARG A 325 -26.78 5.40 -1.75
N GLY A 326 -26.16 4.58 -2.59
CA GLY A 326 -25.18 5.01 -3.59
C GLY A 326 -23.78 5.26 -3.03
N VAL A 327 -23.45 4.72 -1.86
CA VAL A 327 -22.12 4.85 -1.24
C VAL A 327 -21.45 3.48 -1.13
N LEU A 328 -20.40 3.28 -1.89
CA LEU A 328 -19.60 2.05 -1.88
C LEU A 328 -18.40 2.18 -0.98
N ILE A 329 -18.37 1.43 0.13
CA ILE A 329 -17.21 1.27 1.01
C ILE A 329 -16.68 -0.17 0.96
N ARG A 330 -15.68 -0.49 1.76
CA ARG A 330 -15.06 -1.82 1.77
C ARG A 330 -15.49 -2.65 2.98
N GLU A 331 -16.07 -3.82 2.71
CA GLU A 331 -16.24 -4.86 3.70
C GLU A 331 -14.91 -5.60 3.85
N THR A 332 -14.14 -5.27 4.89
CA THR A 332 -12.79 -5.81 5.15
C THR A 332 -12.40 -5.61 6.62
N GLY A 333 -11.33 -6.27 7.05
CA GLY A 333 -10.90 -6.26 8.45
C GLY A 333 -11.50 -7.43 9.26
N PRO A 334 -11.35 -7.42 10.59
CA PRO A 334 -11.97 -8.40 11.47
C PRO A 334 -13.50 -8.37 11.37
N ASP A 335 -14.15 -9.38 11.92
CA ASP A 335 -15.62 -9.44 11.94
C ASP A 335 -16.22 -8.22 12.65
N GLY A 336 -17.28 -7.69 12.06
CA GLY A 336 -17.95 -6.47 12.54
C GLY A 336 -17.31 -5.17 12.07
N TRP A 337 -16.16 -5.18 11.38
CA TRP A 337 -15.48 -3.97 10.92
C TRP A 337 -15.71 -3.68 9.43
N LEU A 338 -15.73 -2.38 9.09
CA LEU A 338 -15.80 -1.84 7.75
C LEU A 338 -14.69 -0.81 7.55
N ARG A 339 -14.27 -0.59 6.31
CA ARG A 339 -13.26 0.42 5.99
C ARG A 339 -13.82 1.39 4.95
N VAL A 340 -13.70 2.69 5.23
CA VAL A 340 -14.07 3.77 4.31
C VAL A 340 -12.83 4.56 3.91
N SER A 341 -12.64 4.79 2.61
CA SER A 341 -11.62 5.72 2.10
C SER A 341 -12.03 7.16 2.42
N VAL A 342 -11.04 8.03 2.61
CA VAL A 342 -11.29 9.47 2.75
C VAL A 342 -11.46 10.06 1.36
N GLY A 343 -12.64 10.62 1.10
CA GLY A 343 -13.02 11.28 -0.13
C GLY A 343 -12.96 12.80 -0.07
N THR A 344 -13.55 13.45 -1.05
CA THR A 344 -13.82 14.90 -1.03
C THR A 344 -14.83 15.26 0.07
N PRO A 345 -14.93 16.52 0.49
CA PRO A 345 -15.93 16.96 1.47
C PRO A 345 -17.37 16.55 1.10
N ASP A 346 -17.74 16.61 -0.18
CA ASP A 346 -19.06 16.22 -0.66
C ASP A 346 -19.29 14.71 -0.56
N GLU A 347 -18.28 13.89 -0.92
CA GLU A 347 -18.35 12.44 -0.78
C GLU A 347 -18.43 12.02 0.70
N MET A 348 -17.67 12.72 1.57
CA MET A 348 -17.72 12.46 3.01
C MET A 348 -19.04 12.91 3.64
N ALA A 349 -19.65 14.00 3.16
CA ALA A 349 -20.99 14.41 3.58
C ALA A 349 -22.05 13.36 3.18
N ALA A 350 -21.98 12.84 1.97
CA ALA A 350 -22.86 11.77 1.49
C ALA A 350 -22.69 10.48 2.30
N PHE A 351 -21.44 10.10 2.61
CA PHE A 351 -21.16 8.93 3.47
C PHE A 351 -21.77 9.11 4.87
N ARG A 352 -21.55 10.26 5.51
CA ARG A 352 -22.09 10.55 6.86
C ARG A 352 -23.62 10.50 6.87
N ALA A 353 -24.28 11.12 5.90
CA ALA A 353 -25.73 11.07 5.76
C ALA A 353 -26.24 9.62 5.60
N ALA A 354 -25.62 8.86 4.70
CA ALA A 354 -26.02 7.48 4.43
C ALA A 354 -25.82 6.58 5.67
N LEU A 355 -24.73 6.75 6.43
CA LEU A 355 -24.48 5.94 7.64
C LEU A 355 -25.49 6.27 8.73
N THR A 356 -25.77 7.55 8.98
CA THR A 356 -26.78 7.98 9.95
C THR A 356 -28.18 7.41 9.64
N ASP A 357 -28.58 7.39 8.36
CA ASP A 357 -29.84 6.80 7.93
C ASP A 357 -29.89 5.29 8.16
N VAL A 358 -28.79 4.58 7.88
CA VAL A 358 -28.71 3.12 8.10
C VAL A 358 -28.81 2.78 9.59
N ASP A 359 -28.17 3.55 10.46
CA ASP A 359 -28.23 3.34 11.92
C ASP A 359 -29.60 3.72 12.49
N GLY A 360 -30.24 4.77 11.99
CA GLY A 360 -31.60 5.16 12.38
C GLY A 360 -32.68 4.12 12.01
N GLU A 361 -32.47 3.29 10.99
CA GLU A 361 -33.36 2.19 10.63
C GLU A 361 -33.18 0.94 11.53
N ARG A 362 -32.11 0.86 12.32
CA ARG A 362 -31.78 -0.26 13.22
C ARG A 362 -32.15 -0.01 14.67
N ALA A 363 -32.36 1.24 15.05
CA ALA A 363 -32.81 1.67 16.39
C ALA A 363 -34.33 1.49 16.53
#